data_457a88a6bc65f9803ba2f44f0f4b5233
#
_entry.id   457a88a6bc65f9803ba2f44f0f4b5233
#
_cell.length_a   1.000
_cell.length_b   1.000
_cell.length_c   1.000
_cell.angle_alpha   90.00
_cell.angle_beta   90.00
_cell.angle_gamma   90.00
#
_symmetry.space_group_name_H-M   'P 1'
#
loop_
_entity.id
_entity.type
_entity.pdbx_description
1 polymer ?
#
loop_
_entity_poly.entity_id
_entity_poly.type
_entity_poly.pdbx_seq_one_letter_code
_entity_poly.pdbx_strand_id
1 'polypeptide(L)'
;KLLVLFLKNIFFRFSKADFSGTGGNLMKNSSYQLAQSLVLKFGSLLFTIIIARMLLPDIMGLYNLALVTIILFFSFSDLGISRALITFGAQLLGEKKLSKTKVYVKILFRWKLYLGLISSVILLSSSYFISNFYYNKPIFYALLAGGVYIPLVSLVGFIEQMFKATENFKIPLIKEIIFQTSRLILVPISIFLFLRIGLSNQGVVFITILIVSITYLIPLLFLVVTAKKKISFLKVKAKNLNKKEILDLKRFITPLSVTVMAGMFFGYIDTLMLGYFIEETRFIAYYGAAFSLVGGAITILASMTTSLMPVFARKSGKALESIFRKARDLTLIISILAGIFTWLLAYYIIRITYGIDYLPAVPILKGFSILIILIPILGFYVGYFTSQKKTKELAWLIIGS
;
A
#
# COMPACT_ATOMS: atom_id res chain seq x y z
N LYS A 1 15.04 -24.39 13.23
CA LYS A 1 14.38 -25.67 12.88
C LYS A 1 12.86 -25.61 13.04
N LEU A 2 12.30 -25.04 14.13
CA LEU A 2 10.83 -24.91 14.34
C LEU A 2 10.15 -24.01 13.28
N LEU A 3 10.75 -22.89 12.90
CA LEU A 3 10.22 -21.98 11.87
C LEU A 3 10.22 -22.64 10.48
N VAL A 4 11.29 -23.37 10.14
CA VAL A 4 11.39 -24.14 8.89
C VAL A 4 10.38 -25.29 8.84
N LEU A 5 10.18 -25.98 9.94
CA LEU A 5 9.15 -27.02 10.08
C LEU A 5 7.73 -26.45 10.01
N PHE A 6 7.49 -25.28 10.61
CA PHE A 6 6.22 -24.57 10.56
C PHE A 6 5.90 -24.09 9.13
N LEU A 7 6.87 -23.46 8.44
CA LEU A 7 6.74 -23.06 7.04
C LEU A 7 6.57 -24.26 6.10
N LYS A 8 7.32 -25.35 6.32
CA LYS A 8 7.21 -26.58 5.55
C LYS A 8 5.86 -27.27 5.74
N ASN A 9 5.32 -27.26 6.96
CA ASN A 9 3.98 -27.78 7.26
C ASN A 9 2.86 -26.92 6.67
N ILE A 10 3.01 -25.60 6.68
CA ILE A 10 2.08 -24.68 6.00
C ILE A 10 2.13 -24.93 4.50
N PHE A 11 3.32 -24.97 3.88
CA PHE A 11 3.47 -25.21 2.45
C PHE A 11 2.96 -26.59 2.03
N PHE A 12 3.20 -27.63 2.83
CA PHE A 12 2.73 -28.98 2.58
C PHE A 12 1.21 -29.13 2.74
N ARG A 13 0.60 -28.41 3.71
CA ARG A 13 -0.86 -28.34 3.83
C ARG A 13 -1.51 -27.53 2.72
N PHE A 14 -0.84 -26.50 2.22
CA PHE A 14 -1.29 -25.75 1.04
C PHE A 14 -1.21 -26.59 -0.25
N SER A 15 -0.21 -27.45 -0.40
CA SER A 15 -0.07 -28.30 -1.60
C SER A 15 -1.07 -29.45 -1.65
N LYS A 16 -1.63 -29.88 -0.50
CA LYS A 16 -2.65 -30.93 -0.38
C LYS A 16 -4.06 -30.42 -0.08
N ALA A 17 -4.27 -29.10 0.01
CA ALA A 17 -5.60 -28.54 0.24
C ALA A 17 -6.46 -28.75 -1.03
N ASP A 18 -7.57 -29.42 -0.86
CA ASP A 18 -8.59 -29.50 -1.88
C ASP A 18 -9.21 -28.11 -2.08
N PHE A 19 -8.85 -27.46 -3.18
CA PHE A 19 -9.34 -26.14 -3.57
C PHE A 19 -10.68 -26.22 -4.34
N SER A 20 -11.36 -27.36 -4.32
CA SER A 20 -12.70 -27.52 -4.84
C SER A 20 -13.74 -26.93 -3.88
N GLY A 21 -14.65 -26.11 -4.41
CA GLY A 21 -15.72 -25.46 -3.64
C GLY A 21 -15.43 -24.03 -3.19
N THR A 22 -16.46 -23.38 -2.61
CA THR A 22 -16.40 -21.96 -2.16
C THR A 22 -15.32 -21.70 -1.12
N GLY A 23 -15.09 -22.62 -0.20
CA GLY A 23 -14.03 -22.50 0.82
C GLY A 23 -12.62 -22.57 0.23
N GLY A 24 -12.38 -23.40 -0.77
CA GLY A 24 -11.12 -23.51 -1.47
C GLY A 24 -10.79 -22.26 -2.29
N ASN A 25 -11.78 -21.71 -2.98
CA ASN A 25 -11.62 -20.46 -3.73
C ASN A 25 -11.29 -19.26 -2.81
N LEU A 26 -11.90 -19.17 -1.64
CA LEU A 26 -11.59 -18.14 -0.64
C LEU A 26 -10.14 -18.28 -0.13
N MET A 27 -9.69 -19.47 0.19
CA MET A 27 -8.29 -19.70 0.61
C MET A 27 -7.29 -19.34 -0.48
N LYS A 28 -7.55 -19.74 -1.73
CA LYS A 28 -6.74 -19.43 -2.89
C LYS A 28 -6.65 -17.91 -3.13
N ASN A 29 -7.77 -17.20 -3.07
CA ASN A 29 -7.83 -15.75 -3.26
C ASN A 29 -7.10 -15.00 -2.13
N SER A 30 -7.28 -15.44 -0.87
CA SER A 30 -6.56 -14.89 0.27
C SER A 30 -5.05 -15.12 0.16
N SER A 31 -4.61 -16.27 -0.35
CA SER A 31 -3.19 -16.56 -0.59
C SER A 31 -2.59 -15.65 -1.66
N TYR A 32 -3.31 -15.40 -2.76
CA TYR A 32 -2.85 -14.45 -3.78
C TYR A 32 -2.77 -13.03 -3.24
N GLN A 33 -3.74 -12.60 -2.41
CA GLN A 33 -3.72 -11.28 -1.80
C GLN A 33 -2.56 -11.11 -0.82
N LEU A 34 -2.29 -12.14 -0.01
CA LEU A 34 -1.15 -12.17 0.89
C LEU A 34 0.17 -12.10 0.10
N ALA A 35 0.32 -12.93 -0.93
CA ALA A 35 1.49 -12.91 -1.81
C ALA A 35 1.67 -11.53 -2.49
N GLN A 36 0.58 -10.89 -2.95
CA GLN A 36 0.62 -9.53 -3.49
C GLN A 36 1.15 -8.53 -2.46
N SER A 37 0.66 -8.60 -1.22
CA SER A 37 1.09 -7.70 -0.14
C SER A 37 2.57 -7.90 0.21
N LEU A 38 3.05 -9.14 0.23
CA LEU A 38 4.47 -9.44 0.46
C LEU A 38 5.35 -8.93 -0.68
N VAL A 39 4.98 -9.19 -1.94
CA VAL A 39 5.71 -8.69 -3.12
C VAL A 39 5.78 -7.17 -3.10
N LEU A 40 4.67 -6.49 -2.79
CA LEU A 40 4.61 -5.04 -2.67
C LEU A 40 5.57 -4.53 -1.59
N LYS A 41 5.53 -5.10 -0.40
CA LYS A 41 6.32 -4.62 0.74
C LYS A 41 7.81 -4.91 0.58
N PHE A 42 8.17 -6.14 0.22
CA PHE A 42 9.57 -6.50 -0.04
C PHE A 42 10.13 -5.76 -1.25
N GLY A 43 9.37 -5.67 -2.34
CA GLY A 43 9.77 -4.92 -3.51
C GLY A 43 9.96 -3.42 -3.22
N SER A 44 9.06 -2.82 -2.42
CA SER A 44 9.21 -1.43 -2.01
C SER A 44 10.39 -1.21 -1.08
N LEU A 45 10.64 -2.12 -0.14
CA LEU A 45 11.81 -2.05 0.75
C LEU A 45 13.12 -2.15 -0.04
N LEU A 46 13.25 -3.15 -0.93
CA LEU A 46 14.41 -3.31 -1.80
C LEU A 46 14.62 -2.07 -2.68
N PHE A 47 13.55 -1.56 -3.27
CA PHE A 47 13.61 -0.33 -4.06
C PHE A 47 14.13 0.85 -3.24
N THR A 48 13.57 1.07 -2.05
CA THR A 48 14.01 2.17 -1.17
C THR A 48 15.47 2.03 -0.76
N ILE A 49 15.93 0.81 -0.46
CA ILE A 49 17.34 0.53 -0.13
C ILE A 49 18.25 0.85 -1.33
N ILE A 50 17.89 0.38 -2.53
CA ILE A 50 18.71 0.59 -3.73
C ILE A 50 18.82 2.08 -4.06
N ILE A 51 17.70 2.81 -4.12
CA ILE A 51 17.76 4.23 -4.46
C ILE A 51 18.42 5.07 -3.36
N ALA A 52 18.24 4.71 -2.09
CA ALA A 52 18.89 5.42 -0.98
C ALA A 52 20.40 5.25 -1.00
N ARG A 53 20.91 4.13 -1.49
CA ARG A 53 22.37 3.93 -1.71
C ARG A 53 22.93 4.67 -2.92
N MET A 54 22.06 4.96 -3.91
CA MET A 54 22.45 5.70 -5.12
C MET A 54 22.34 7.21 -4.92
N LEU A 55 21.35 7.64 -4.15
CA LEU A 55 21.09 9.03 -3.81
C LEU A 55 21.68 9.33 -2.42
N LEU A 56 22.41 10.41 -2.28
CA LEU A 56 22.82 10.90 -0.97
C LEU A 56 21.60 11.22 -0.08
N PRO A 57 21.74 11.18 1.26
CA PRO A 57 20.61 11.41 2.17
C PRO A 57 19.81 12.69 1.88
N ASP A 58 20.47 13.78 1.48
CA ASP A 58 19.81 15.05 1.15
C ASP A 58 18.87 14.91 -0.06
N ILE A 59 19.35 14.26 -1.13
CA ILE A 59 18.54 14.02 -2.35
C ILE A 59 17.41 13.04 -2.06
N MET A 60 17.69 11.99 -1.28
CA MET A 60 16.67 11.01 -0.87
C MET A 60 15.59 11.65 0.02
N GLY A 61 15.97 12.63 0.86
CA GLY A 61 15.02 13.41 1.66
C GLY A 61 14.08 14.25 0.81
N LEU A 62 14.60 14.92 -0.22
CA LEU A 62 13.79 15.66 -1.20
C LEU A 62 12.85 14.70 -1.95
N TYR A 63 13.33 13.54 -2.37
CA TYR A 63 12.53 12.51 -3.02
C TYR A 63 11.38 12.04 -2.11
N ASN A 64 11.67 11.71 -0.86
CA ASN A 64 10.66 11.24 0.10
C ASN A 64 9.60 12.32 0.34
N LEU A 65 10.00 13.57 0.56
CA LEU A 65 9.08 14.69 0.79
C LEU A 65 8.19 14.94 -0.42
N ALA A 66 8.78 15.00 -1.63
CA ALA A 66 8.02 15.19 -2.86
C ALA A 66 7.04 14.04 -3.10
N LEU A 67 7.49 12.78 -2.92
CA LEU A 67 6.65 11.60 -3.11
C LEU A 67 5.46 11.57 -2.13
N VAL A 68 5.70 11.85 -0.84
CA VAL A 68 4.63 11.90 0.17
C VAL A 68 3.63 13.00 -0.15
N THR A 69 4.11 14.17 -0.56
CA THR A 69 3.24 15.27 -1.00
C THR A 69 2.39 14.85 -2.21
N ILE A 70 2.98 14.20 -3.21
CA ILE A 70 2.25 13.67 -4.38
C ILE A 70 1.21 12.63 -3.95
N ILE A 71 1.54 11.72 -3.02
CA ILE A 71 0.61 10.70 -2.52
C ILE A 71 -0.56 11.33 -1.76
N LEU A 72 -0.34 12.42 -1.03
CA LEU A 72 -1.42 13.16 -0.39
C LEU A 72 -2.43 13.67 -1.44
N PHE A 73 -1.97 14.30 -2.52
CA PHE A 73 -2.84 14.72 -3.63
C PHE A 73 -3.47 13.53 -4.37
N PHE A 74 -2.74 12.44 -4.55
CA PHE A 74 -3.30 11.20 -5.12
C PHE A 74 -4.50 10.68 -4.32
N SER A 75 -4.54 10.87 -2.99
CA SER A 75 -5.66 10.41 -2.16
C SER A 75 -6.99 11.03 -2.58
N PHE A 76 -6.99 12.28 -3.06
CA PHE A 76 -8.17 12.95 -3.61
C PHE A 76 -8.68 12.30 -4.90
N SER A 77 -7.85 11.55 -5.62
CA SER A 77 -8.27 10.84 -6.81
C SER A 77 -9.13 9.61 -6.52
N ASP A 78 -9.10 9.09 -5.29
CA ASP A 78 -9.83 7.87 -4.95
C ASP A 78 -11.16 8.12 -4.24
N LEU A 79 -11.17 8.93 -3.20
CA LEU A 79 -12.36 9.30 -2.40
C LEU A 79 -13.34 8.13 -2.13
N GLY A 80 -12.81 6.89 -1.98
CA GLY A 80 -13.63 5.70 -1.73
C GLY A 80 -14.20 5.02 -2.97
N ILE A 81 -13.90 5.51 -4.18
CA ILE A 81 -14.34 4.90 -5.46
C ILE A 81 -13.87 3.44 -5.56
N SER A 82 -12.64 3.17 -5.16
CA SER A 82 -12.08 1.81 -5.17
C SER A 82 -12.87 0.84 -4.28
N ARG A 83 -13.28 1.27 -3.09
CA ARG A 83 -14.13 0.46 -2.20
C ARG A 83 -15.53 0.27 -2.76
N ALA A 84 -16.14 1.33 -3.31
CA ALA A 84 -17.45 1.27 -3.96
C ALA A 84 -17.43 0.29 -5.15
N LEU A 85 -16.37 0.31 -5.96
CA LEU A 85 -16.20 -0.61 -7.09
C LEU A 85 -16.18 -2.08 -6.65
N ILE A 86 -15.45 -2.41 -5.58
CA ILE A 86 -15.42 -3.78 -5.05
C ILE A 86 -16.80 -4.16 -4.52
N THR A 87 -17.40 -3.33 -3.66
CA THR A 87 -18.66 -3.66 -2.98
C THR A 87 -19.81 -3.82 -3.95
N PHE A 88 -20.12 -2.80 -4.73
CA PHE A 88 -21.23 -2.85 -5.70
C PHE A 88 -20.92 -3.76 -6.89
N GLY A 89 -19.65 -3.80 -7.33
CA GLY A 89 -19.22 -4.68 -8.40
C GLY A 89 -19.40 -6.15 -8.05
N ALA A 90 -18.90 -6.58 -6.88
CA ALA A 90 -19.05 -7.95 -6.42
C ALA A 90 -20.53 -8.33 -6.18
N GLN A 91 -21.31 -7.44 -5.58
CA GLN A 91 -22.75 -7.68 -5.36
C GLN A 91 -23.48 -7.91 -6.69
N LEU A 92 -23.34 -6.99 -7.66
CA LEU A 92 -24.04 -7.09 -8.95
C LEU A 92 -23.57 -8.29 -9.77
N LEU A 93 -22.31 -8.69 -9.64
CA LEU A 93 -21.78 -9.90 -10.28
C LEU A 93 -22.34 -11.16 -9.62
N GLY A 94 -22.49 -11.19 -8.30
CA GLY A 94 -23.18 -12.28 -7.57
C GLY A 94 -24.64 -12.43 -8.00
N GLU A 95 -25.32 -11.31 -8.26
CA GLU A 95 -26.68 -11.27 -8.80
C GLU A 95 -26.77 -11.54 -10.32
N LYS A 96 -25.63 -11.84 -10.99
CA LYS A 96 -25.52 -12.06 -12.45
C LYS A 96 -25.99 -10.88 -13.32
N LYS A 97 -26.02 -9.65 -12.78
CA LYS A 97 -26.48 -8.43 -13.45
C LYS A 97 -25.36 -7.74 -14.24
N LEU A 98 -24.72 -8.43 -15.21
CA LEU A 98 -23.54 -7.97 -15.94
C LEU A 98 -23.73 -6.60 -16.62
N SER A 99 -24.91 -6.34 -17.22
CA SER A 99 -25.20 -5.06 -17.89
C SER A 99 -25.20 -3.88 -16.92
N LYS A 100 -25.77 -4.05 -15.71
CA LYS A 100 -25.72 -3.04 -14.65
C LYS A 100 -24.29 -2.85 -14.13
N THR A 101 -23.55 -3.94 -13.87
CA THR A 101 -22.15 -3.88 -13.45
C THR A 101 -21.33 -3.02 -14.40
N LYS A 102 -21.49 -3.21 -15.72
CA LYS A 102 -20.78 -2.39 -16.72
C LYS A 102 -21.06 -0.90 -16.55
N VAL A 103 -22.30 -0.51 -16.29
CA VAL A 103 -22.66 0.91 -16.14
C VAL A 103 -22.09 1.51 -14.85
N TYR A 104 -22.19 0.77 -13.73
CA TYR A 104 -21.56 1.19 -12.46
C TYR A 104 -20.05 1.41 -12.64
N VAL A 105 -19.36 0.45 -13.23
CA VAL A 105 -17.93 0.55 -13.53
C VAL A 105 -17.63 1.76 -14.42
N LYS A 106 -18.43 2.00 -15.47
CA LYS A 106 -18.24 3.16 -16.36
C LYS A 106 -18.42 4.49 -15.65
N ILE A 107 -19.40 4.62 -14.75
CA ILE A 107 -19.63 5.83 -13.96
C ILE A 107 -18.47 6.05 -12.99
N LEU A 108 -18.08 5.01 -12.22
CA LEU A 108 -16.98 5.07 -11.29
C LEU A 108 -15.65 5.37 -11.99
N PHE A 109 -15.43 4.82 -13.20
CA PHE A 109 -14.26 5.12 -14.01
C PHE A 109 -14.20 6.61 -14.41
N ARG A 110 -15.33 7.17 -14.85
CA ARG A 110 -15.40 8.59 -15.19
C ARG A 110 -15.09 9.46 -13.97
N TRP A 111 -15.70 9.16 -12.82
CA TRP A 111 -15.42 9.91 -11.58
C TRP A 111 -13.96 9.78 -11.17
N LYS A 112 -13.40 8.57 -11.24
CA LYS A 112 -11.98 8.34 -10.94
C LYS A 112 -11.05 9.15 -11.85
N LEU A 113 -11.37 9.19 -13.14
CA LEU A 113 -10.61 9.93 -14.13
C LEU A 113 -10.69 11.46 -13.88
N TYR A 114 -11.90 11.98 -13.66
CA TYR A 114 -12.07 13.40 -13.34
C TYR A 114 -11.36 13.80 -12.04
N LEU A 115 -11.54 13.03 -10.97
CA LEU A 115 -10.87 13.31 -9.71
C LEU A 115 -9.35 13.19 -9.83
N GLY A 116 -8.84 12.23 -10.57
CA GLY A 116 -7.41 12.07 -10.83
C GLY A 116 -6.83 13.26 -11.60
N LEU A 117 -7.53 13.74 -12.65
CA LEU A 117 -7.13 14.91 -13.41
C LEU A 117 -7.22 16.20 -12.56
N ILE A 118 -8.30 16.39 -11.81
CA ILE A 118 -8.46 17.54 -10.90
C ILE A 118 -7.35 17.55 -9.85
N SER A 119 -7.08 16.41 -9.20
CA SER A 119 -5.99 16.29 -8.23
C SER A 119 -4.63 16.63 -8.84
N SER A 120 -4.39 16.17 -10.08
CA SER A 120 -3.18 16.48 -10.82
C SER A 120 -3.05 17.98 -11.10
N VAL A 121 -4.13 18.60 -11.60
CA VAL A 121 -4.16 20.05 -11.88
C VAL A 121 -3.96 20.86 -10.60
N ILE A 122 -4.61 20.50 -9.50
CA ILE A 122 -4.42 21.17 -8.20
C ILE A 122 -2.97 21.06 -7.73
N LEU A 123 -2.36 19.86 -7.82
CA LEU A 123 -0.95 19.68 -7.48
C LEU A 123 -0.05 20.57 -8.35
N LEU A 124 -0.25 20.56 -9.67
CA LEU A 124 0.56 21.36 -10.61
C LEU A 124 0.44 22.85 -10.35
N SER A 125 -0.76 23.36 -10.13
CA SER A 125 -1.01 24.77 -9.85
C SER A 125 -0.47 25.23 -8.48
N SER A 126 -0.50 24.34 -7.47
CA SER A 126 0.01 24.62 -6.13
C SER A 126 1.49 24.29 -5.93
N SER A 127 2.14 23.61 -6.89
CA SER A 127 3.51 23.11 -6.77
C SER A 127 4.54 24.18 -6.44
N TYR A 128 4.42 25.37 -7.05
CA TYR A 128 5.31 26.50 -6.77
C TYR A 128 5.14 27.01 -5.34
N PHE A 129 3.90 27.17 -4.88
CA PHE A 129 3.59 27.58 -3.51
C PHE A 129 4.09 26.57 -2.50
N ILE A 130 3.82 25.28 -2.72
CA ILE A 130 4.23 24.20 -1.82
C ILE A 130 5.75 24.13 -1.69
N SER A 131 6.47 24.23 -2.81
CA SER A 131 7.94 24.15 -2.83
C SER A 131 8.59 25.36 -2.15
N ASN A 132 8.19 26.56 -2.55
CA ASN A 132 8.95 27.79 -2.23
C ASN A 132 8.43 28.53 -1.00
N PHE A 133 7.13 28.40 -0.66
CA PHE A 133 6.56 29.11 0.48
C PHE A 133 6.22 28.19 1.65
N TYR A 134 5.70 26.97 1.37
CA TYR A 134 5.29 26.08 2.45
C TYR A 134 6.47 25.30 3.01
N TYR A 135 7.25 24.62 2.15
CA TYR A 135 8.41 23.84 2.59
C TYR A 135 9.74 24.59 2.53
N ASN A 136 9.81 25.62 1.69
CA ASN A 136 11.06 26.29 1.36
C ASN A 136 12.17 25.30 0.95
N LYS A 137 11.82 24.34 0.09
CA LYS A 137 12.70 23.26 -0.38
C LYS A 137 12.61 23.06 -1.88
N PRO A 138 13.72 22.68 -2.54
CA PRO A 138 13.82 22.61 -3.99
C PRO A 138 13.12 21.35 -4.56
N ILE A 139 11.81 21.19 -4.32
CA ILE A 139 11.00 20.06 -4.80
C ILE A 139 10.03 20.43 -5.93
N PHE A 140 10.05 21.64 -6.41
CA PHE A 140 9.11 22.14 -7.43
C PHE A 140 9.02 21.23 -8.66
N TYR A 141 10.13 20.95 -9.30
CA TYR A 141 10.14 20.07 -10.48
C TYR A 141 9.67 18.65 -10.15
N ALA A 142 10.02 18.16 -8.97
CA ALA A 142 9.57 16.85 -8.51
C ALA A 142 8.04 16.77 -8.37
N LEU A 143 7.39 17.85 -7.89
CA LEU A 143 5.93 17.95 -7.82
C LEU A 143 5.31 18.01 -9.22
N LEU A 144 5.97 18.64 -10.21
CA LEU A 144 5.50 18.61 -11.59
C LEU A 144 5.45 17.18 -12.16
N ALA A 145 6.45 16.33 -11.84
CA ALA A 145 6.39 14.92 -12.20
C ALA A 145 5.20 14.19 -11.56
N GLY A 146 4.74 14.66 -10.40
CA GLY A 146 3.54 14.17 -9.72
C GLY A 146 2.26 14.31 -10.55
N GLY A 147 2.21 15.33 -11.44
CA GLY A 147 1.12 15.52 -12.39
C GLY A 147 0.93 14.32 -13.33
N VAL A 148 2.01 13.61 -13.67
CA VAL A 148 1.97 12.36 -14.46
C VAL A 148 1.71 11.14 -13.55
N TYR A 149 2.28 11.15 -12.34
CA TYR A 149 2.14 10.06 -11.38
C TYR A 149 0.68 9.79 -11.00
N ILE A 150 -0.06 10.83 -10.61
CA ILE A 150 -1.43 10.72 -10.08
C ILE A 150 -2.39 10.02 -11.07
N PRO A 151 -2.51 10.44 -12.35
CA PRO A 151 -3.40 9.78 -13.29
C PRO A 151 -3.01 8.32 -13.56
N LEU A 152 -1.72 8.02 -13.73
CA LEU A 152 -1.25 6.67 -14.03
C LEU A 152 -1.53 5.70 -12.88
N VAL A 153 -1.18 6.07 -11.66
CA VAL A 153 -1.45 5.24 -10.46
C VAL A 153 -2.95 5.07 -10.25
N SER A 154 -3.73 6.13 -10.48
CA SER A 154 -5.18 6.11 -10.36
C SER A 154 -5.82 5.10 -11.33
N LEU A 155 -5.39 5.09 -12.59
CA LEU A 155 -5.87 4.16 -13.61
C LEU A 155 -5.49 2.70 -13.31
N VAL A 156 -4.22 2.46 -12.95
CA VAL A 156 -3.75 1.13 -12.55
C VAL A 156 -4.55 0.61 -11.37
N GLY A 157 -4.71 1.44 -10.33
CA GLY A 157 -5.49 1.08 -9.14
C GLY A 157 -6.94 0.75 -9.48
N PHE A 158 -7.60 1.53 -10.34
CA PHE A 158 -8.97 1.29 -10.75
C PHE A 158 -9.15 -0.07 -11.44
N ILE A 159 -8.32 -0.39 -12.43
CA ILE A 159 -8.43 -1.66 -13.16
C ILE A 159 -8.07 -2.84 -12.24
N GLU A 160 -7.13 -2.66 -11.32
CA GLU A 160 -6.84 -3.67 -10.30
C GLU A 160 -8.09 -3.99 -9.44
N GLN A 161 -8.84 -2.96 -9.00
CA GLN A 161 -10.06 -3.18 -8.23
C GLN A 161 -11.17 -3.87 -9.05
N MET A 162 -11.22 -3.68 -10.38
CA MET A 162 -12.13 -4.45 -11.23
C MET A 162 -11.85 -5.95 -11.16
N PHE A 163 -10.56 -6.35 -11.14
CA PHE A 163 -10.18 -7.77 -10.97
C PHE A 163 -10.53 -8.29 -9.57
N LYS A 164 -10.33 -7.48 -8.52
CA LYS A 164 -10.73 -7.87 -7.16
C LYS A 164 -12.24 -8.03 -7.04
N ALA A 165 -13.03 -7.16 -7.68
CA ALA A 165 -14.48 -7.28 -7.73
C ALA A 165 -14.97 -8.56 -8.46
N THR A 166 -14.18 -9.10 -9.39
CA THR A 166 -14.43 -10.39 -10.06
C THR A 166 -13.79 -11.57 -9.33
N GLU A 167 -13.33 -11.39 -8.08
CA GLU A 167 -12.64 -12.40 -7.27
C GLU A 167 -11.38 -12.99 -7.92
N ASN A 168 -10.80 -12.28 -8.88
CA ASN A 168 -9.58 -12.73 -9.57
C ASN A 168 -8.33 -12.04 -8.98
N PHE A 169 -7.87 -12.50 -7.83
CA PHE A 169 -6.71 -11.94 -7.12
C PHE A 169 -5.35 -12.33 -7.72
N LYS A 170 -5.31 -13.31 -8.64
CA LYS A 170 -4.10 -13.70 -9.35
C LYS A 170 -3.56 -12.56 -10.24
N ILE A 171 -4.44 -11.83 -10.93
CA ILE A 171 -4.02 -10.75 -11.83
C ILE A 171 -3.41 -9.56 -11.08
N PRO A 172 -3.98 -9.07 -9.97
CA PRO A 172 -3.34 -8.10 -9.07
C PRO A 172 -1.94 -8.52 -8.61
N LEU A 173 -1.74 -9.79 -8.24
CA LEU A 173 -0.40 -10.29 -7.89
C LEU A 173 0.59 -10.20 -9.05
N ILE A 174 0.20 -10.67 -10.25
CA ILE A 174 1.07 -10.61 -11.45
C ILE A 174 1.39 -9.14 -11.78
N LYS A 175 0.39 -8.24 -11.73
CA LYS A 175 0.58 -6.80 -11.90
C LYS A 175 1.64 -6.27 -10.92
N GLU A 176 1.56 -6.68 -9.65
CA GLU A 176 2.51 -6.23 -8.64
C GLU A 176 3.93 -6.70 -8.94
N ILE A 177 4.11 -7.96 -9.34
CA ILE A 177 5.42 -8.50 -9.75
C ILE A 177 5.97 -7.70 -10.94
N ILE A 178 5.15 -7.46 -11.96
CA ILE A 178 5.56 -6.67 -13.15
C ILE A 178 5.98 -5.26 -12.71
N PHE A 179 5.20 -4.59 -11.87
CA PHE A 179 5.51 -3.24 -11.40
C PHE A 179 6.82 -3.20 -10.61
N GLN A 180 6.98 -4.09 -9.62
CA GLN A 180 8.18 -4.11 -8.78
C GLN A 180 9.43 -4.42 -9.60
N THR A 181 9.36 -5.38 -10.52
CA THR A 181 10.49 -5.73 -11.39
C THR A 181 10.84 -4.56 -12.31
N SER A 182 9.86 -3.95 -12.97
CA SER A 182 10.09 -2.78 -13.85
C SER A 182 10.72 -1.63 -13.09
N ARG A 183 10.21 -1.31 -11.89
CA ARG A 183 10.71 -0.22 -11.05
C ARG A 183 12.13 -0.49 -10.57
N LEU A 184 12.42 -1.71 -10.10
CA LEU A 184 13.74 -2.10 -9.61
C LEU A 184 14.82 -2.11 -10.69
N ILE A 185 14.45 -2.21 -11.96
CA ILE A 185 15.39 -2.18 -13.09
C ILE A 185 15.49 -0.76 -13.65
N LEU A 186 14.37 -0.16 -14.05
CA LEU A 186 14.39 1.08 -14.84
C LEU A 186 14.83 2.29 -14.01
N VAL A 187 14.40 2.39 -12.73
CA VAL A 187 14.73 3.56 -11.92
C VAL A 187 16.21 3.62 -11.55
N PRO A 188 16.86 2.55 -11.05
CA PRO A 188 18.30 2.58 -10.77
C PRO A 188 19.15 2.85 -12.03
N ILE A 189 18.80 2.26 -13.17
CA ILE A 189 19.49 2.52 -14.44
C ILE A 189 19.37 4.01 -14.81
N SER A 190 18.18 4.59 -14.70
CA SER A 190 17.99 6.01 -14.99
C SER A 190 18.78 6.91 -14.05
N ILE A 191 18.74 6.66 -12.74
CA ILE A 191 19.53 7.43 -11.78
C ILE A 191 21.01 7.37 -12.11
N PHE A 192 21.55 6.17 -12.40
CA PHE A 192 22.95 5.99 -12.77
C PHE A 192 23.35 6.79 -14.01
N LEU A 193 22.51 6.77 -15.06
CA LEU A 193 22.77 7.51 -16.28
C LEU A 193 22.75 9.02 -16.06
N PHE A 194 21.76 9.51 -15.32
CA PHE A 194 21.56 10.95 -15.10
C PHE A 194 22.56 11.56 -14.09
N LEU A 195 23.01 10.80 -13.11
CA LEU A 195 24.13 11.20 -12.26
C LEU A 195 25.42 11.40 -13.04
N ARG A 196 25.69 10.55 -14.05
CA ARG A 196 26.85 10.71 -14.94
C ARG A 196 26.80 11.98 -15.80
N ILE A 197 25.64 12.45 -16.17
CA ILE A 197 25.44 13.67 -16.97
C ILE A 197 25.60 14.94 -16.10
N GLY A 198 25.72 14.80 -14.79
CA GLY A 198 25.94 15.96 -13.88
C GLY A 198 24.70 16.81 -13.63
N LEU A 199 23.51 16.19 -13.61
CA LEU A 199 22.27 16.90 -13.28
C LEU A 199 22.28 17.45 -11.86
N SER A 200 21.62 18.58 -11.67
CA SER A 200 21.38 19.15 -10.33
C SER A 200 20.56 18.19 -9.46
N ASN A 201 20.68 18.32 -8.14
CA ASN A 201 19.90 17.50 -7.19
C ASN A 201 18.39 17.54 -7.47
N GLN A 202 17.86 18.69 -7.84
CA GLN A 202 16.45 18.87 -8.24
C GLN A 202 16.11 18.07 -9.51
N GLY A 203 16.99 18.08 -10.49
CA GLY A 203 16.84 17.32 -11.73
C GLY A 203 16.84 15.82 -11.48
N VAL A 204 17.71 15.34 -10.60
CA VAL A 204 17.76 13.91 -10.22
C VAL A 204 16.45 13.48 -9.56
N VAL A 205 15.92 14.28 -8.62
CA VAL A 205 14.64 13.96 -7.94
C VAL A 205 13.47 14.00 -8.94
N PHE A 206 13.41 15.01 -9.80
CA PHE A 206 12.40 15.11 -10.87
C PHE A 206 12.38 13.85 -11.74
N ILE A 207 13.53 13.50 -12.30
CA ILE A 207 13.64 12.33 -13.18
C ILE A 207 13.34 11.04 -12.45
N THR A 208 13.78 10.89 -11.22
CA THR A 208 13.47 9.70 -10.41
C THR A 208 11.95 9.50 -10.27
N ILE A 209 11.21 10.56 -9.91
CA ILE A 209 9.74 10.50 -9.79
C ILE A 209 9.08 10.30 -11.16
N LEU A 210 9.59 10.94 -12.21
CA LEU A 210 9.06 10.81 -13.56
C LEU A 210 9.22 9.36 -14.08
N ILE A 211 10.40 8.76 -13.90
CA ILE A 211 10.63 7.37 -14.31
C ILE A 211 9.80 6.40 -13.47
N VAL A 212 9.69 6.61 -12.13
CA VAL A 212 8.76 5.85 -11.29
C VAL A 212 7.33 5.93 -11.85
N SER A 213 6.89 7.12 -12.28
CA SER A 213 5.56 7.32 -12.89
C SER A 213 5.42 6.54 -14.20
N ILE A 214 6.42 6.60 -15.07
CA ILE A 214 6.43 5.91 -16.37
C ILE A 214 6.44 4.38 -16.18
N THR A 215 7.08 3.85 -15.13
CA THR A 215 7.04 2.40 -14.85
C THR A 215 5.63 1.86 -14.64
N TYR A 216 4.66 2.69 -14.26
CA TYR A 216 3.24 2.28 -14.17
C TYR A 216 2.59 2.01 -15.53
N LEU A 217 3.15 2.48 -16.64
CA LEU A 217 2.62 2.18 -17.99
C LEU A 217 2.68 0.69 -18.32
N ILE A 218 3.73 -0.01 -17.88
CA ILE A 218 3.90 -1.44 -18.17
C ILE A 218 2.78 -2.27 -17.51
N PRO A 219 2.55 -2.19 -16.19
CA PRO A 219 1.43 -2.89 -15.57
C PRO A 219 0.06 -2.35 -16.02
N LEU A 220 -0.06 -1.08 -16.41
CA LEU A 220 -1.30 -0.54 -16.98
C LEU A 220 -1.66 -1.24 -18.28
N LEU A 221 -0.72 -1.34 -19.21
CA LEU A 221 -0.93 -2.05 -20.47
C LEU A 221 -1.30 -3.53 -20.24
N PHE A 222 -0.56 -4.20 -19.36
CA PHE A 222 -0.89 -5.58 -18.96
C PHE A 222 -2.32 -5.71 -18.42
N LEU A 223 -2.72 -4.82 -17.51
CA LEU A 223 -4.07 -4.83 -16.92
C LEU A 223 -5.15 -4.54 -17.95
N VAL A 224 -4.98 -3.55 -18.83
CA VAL A 224 -5.94 -3.19 -19.87
C VAL A 224 -6.16 -4.35 -20.84
N VAL A 225 -5.07 -4.96 -21.35
CA VAL A 225 -5.16 -6.10 -22.27
C VAL A 225 -5.84 -7.29 -21.59
N THR A 226 -5.46 -7.57 -20.34
CA THR A 226 -6.03 -8.70 -19.58
C THR A 226 -7.49 -8.45 -19.22
N ALA A 227 -7.88 -7.20 -18.89
CA ALA A 227 -9.25 -6.84 -18.57
C ALA A 227 -10.18 -7.04 -19.78
N LYS A 228 -9.78 -6.58 -20.97
CA LYS A 228 -10.54 -6.78 -22.21
C LYS A 228 -10.77 -8.28 -22.52
N LYS A 229 -9.79 -9.14 -22.22
CA LYS A 229 -9.88 -10.59 -22.47
C LYS A 229 -10.71 -11.32 -21.41
N LYS A 230 -10.51 -11.04 -20.12
CA LYS A 230 -11.00 -11.86 -19.00
C LYS A 230 -12.25 -11.33 -18.32
N ILE A 231 -12.57 -10.03 -18.41
CA ILE A 231 -13.71 -9.44 -17.68
C ILE A 231 -14.96 -9.50 -18.55
N SER A 232 -15.90 -10.39 -18.20
CA SER A 232 -17.10 -10.69 -18.99
C SER A 232 -18.06 -9.49 -19.12
N PHE A 233 -18.26 -8.70 -18.07
CA PHE A 233 -19.19 -7.57 -18.10
C PHE A 233 -18.74 -6.43 -19.04
N LEU A 234 -17.46 -6.36 -19.41
CA LEU A 234 -16.99 -5.39 -20.40
C LEU A 234 -17.51 -5.68 -21.81
N LYS A 235 -17.87 -6.92 -22.10
CA LYS A 235 -18.33 -7.39 -23.42
C LYS A 235 -19.84 -7.23 -23.64
N VAL A 236 -20.61 -6.99 -22.59
CA VAL A 236 -22.08 -6.89 -22.64
C VAL A 236 -22.53 -5.46 -22.97
N LYS A 237 -23.70 -5.29 -23.60
CA LYS A 237 -24.29 -3.94 -23.79
C LYS A 237 -24.66 -3.31 -22.44
N ALA A 238 -24.35 -2.03 -22.26
CA ALA A 238 -24.65 -1.29 -21.03
C ALA A 238 -26.16 -0.99 -20.94
N LYS A 239 -26.74 -1.10 -19.73
CA LYS A 239 -28.13 -0.72 -19.45
C LYS A 239 -28.09 0.51 -18.53
N ASN A 240 -28.90 1.55 -18.85
CA ASN A 240 -28.90 2.78 -18.06
C ASN A 240 -29.29 2.51 -16.60
N LEU A 241 -28.67 3.28 -15.68
CA LEU A 241 -29.02 3.29 -14.26
C LEU A 241 -30.12 4.31 -13.99
N ASN A 242 -30.95 4.01 -12.99
CA ASN A 242 -31.93 4.94 -12.47
C ASN A 242 -31.26 6.04 -11.63
N LYS A 243 -31.88 7.22 -11.54
CA LYS A 243 -31.36 8.32 -10.68
C LYS A 243 -31.18 7.89 -9.23
N LYS A 244 -32.06 7.01 -8.70
CA LYS A 244 -31.97 6.45 -7.34
C LYS A 244 -30.68 5.64 -7.13
N GLU A 245 -30.32 4.77 -8.08
CA GLU A 245 -29.10 3.95 -8.00
C GLU A 245 -27.82 4.81 -7.99
N ILE A 246 -27.81 5.92 -8.75
CA ILE A 246 -26.69 6.88 -8.74
C ILE A 246 -26.63 7.61 -7.39
N LEU A 247 -27.78 7.96 -6.82
CA LEU A 247 -27.86 8.62 -5.52
C LEU A 247 -27.36 7.70 -4.39
N ASP A 248 -27.73 6.43 -4.42
CA ASP A 248 -27.28 5.42 -3.44
C ASP A 248 -25.77 5.23 -3.53
N LEU A 249 -25.19 5.24 -4.74
CA LEU A 249 -23.75 5.20 -4.95
C LEU A 249 -23.04 6.43 -4.35
N LYS A 250 -23.59 7.64 -4.57
CA LYS A 250 -23.05 8.87 -3.97
C LYS A 250 -23.12 8.82 -2.44
N ARG A 251 -24.26 8.43 -1.87
CA ARG A 251 -24.44 8.29 -0.42
C ARG A 251 -23.46 7.31 0.22
N PHE A 252 -23.09 6.25 -0.51
CA PHE A 252 -22.09 5.29 -0.04
C PHE A 252 -20.67 5.86 -0.09
N ILE A 253 -20.32 6.59 -1.16
CA ILE A 253 -18.96 7.12 -1.37
C ILE A 253 -18.68 8.29 -0.42
N THR A 254 -19.63 9.18 -0.14
CA THR A 254 -19.42 10.39 0.65
C THR A 254 -18.81 10.12 2.04
N PRO A 255 -19.32 9.23 2.91
CA PRO A 255 -18.67 8.95 4.18
C PRO A 255 -17.31 8.24 4.02
N LEU A 256 -17.17 7.41 2.98
CA LEU A 256 -15.90 6.74 2.69
C LEU A 256 -14.81 7.72 2.27
N SER A 257 -15.15 8.80 1.56
CA SER A 257 -14.17 9.80 1.15
C SER A 257 -13.47 10.45 2.36
N VAL A 258 -14.24 10.78 3.40
CA VAL A 258 -13.67 11.31 4.66
C VAL A 258 -12.72 10.31 5.30
N THR A 259 -13.11 9.03 5.37
CA THR A 259 -12.29 7.97 5.96
C THR A 259 -10.98 7.76 5.17
N VAL A 260 -11.05 7.79 3.82
CA VAL A 260 -9.86 7.63 2.96
C VAL A 260 -8.91 8.81 3.13
N MET A 261 -9.44 10.04 3.11
CA MET A 261 -8.65 11.26 3.30
C MET A 261 -7.99 11.30 4.68
N ALA A 262 -8.75 11.02 5.75
CA ALA A 262 -8.23 10.97 7.11
C ALA A 262 -7.11 9.91 7.23
N GLY A 263 -7.33 8.70 6.72
CA GLY A 263 -6.33 7.63 6.76
C GLY A 263 -5.04 7.97 6.02
N MET A 264 -5.12 8.67 4.88
CA MET A 264 -3.94 9.12 4.14
C MET A 264 -3.22 10.27 4.86
N PHE A 265 -3.98 11.24 5.39
CA PHE A 265 -3.40 12.34 6.15
C PHE A 265 -2.65 11.82 7.39
N PHE A 266 -3.29 10.99 8.21
CA PHE A 266 -2.64 10.39 9.38
C PHE A 266 -1.49 9.45 9.03
N GLY A 267 -1.53 8.80 7.88
CA GLY A 267 -0.45 7.91 7.44
C GLY A 267 0.83 8.61 6.99
N TYR A 268 0.79 9.92 6.74
CA TYR A 268 1.94 10.68 6.20
C TYR A 268 2.18 12.01 6.90
N ILE A 269 1.37 12.36 7.92
CA ILE A 269 1.47 13.65 8.62
C ILE A 269 2.85 13.89 9.22
N ASP A 270 3.47 12.85 9.74
CA ASP A 270 4.81 12.88 10.30
C ASP A 270 5.85 13.35 9.27
N THR A 271 5.86 12.78 8.07
CA THR A 271 6.77 13.18 7.00
C THR A 271 6.47 14.58 6.48
N LEU A 272 5.19 14.97 6.39
CA LEU A 272 4.78 16.32 6.00
C LEU A 272 5.23 17.36 7.04
N MET A 273 5.08 17.05 8.33
CA MET A 273 5.56 17.90 9.43
C MET A 273 7.08 18.01 9.45
N LEU A 274 7.80 16.90 9.28
CA LEU A 274 9.26 16.94 9.14
C LEU A 274 9.66 17.82 7.96
N GLY A 275 8.95 17.74 6.83
CA GLY A 275 9.18 18.60 5.66
C GLY A 275 9.03 20.08 5.96
N TYR A 276 8.09 20.46 6.83
CA TYR A 276 7.84 21.84 7.20
C TYR A 276 8.80 22.37 8.27
N PHE A 277 9.02 21.61 9.36
CA PHE A 277 9.76 22.07 10.53
C PHE A 277 11.28 21.85 10.46
N ILE A 278 11.74 20.87 9.67
CA ILE A 278 13.16 20.52 9.59
C ILE A 278 13.77 21.11 8.32
N GLU A 279 14.78 21.95 8.45
CA GLU A 279 15.45 22.59 7.31
C GLU A 279 16.23 21.57 6.47
N GLU A 280 17.02 20.71 7.11
CA GLU A 280 17.87 19.74 6.44
C GLU A 280 17.09 18.52 5.97
N THR A 281 17.02 18.30 4.67
CA THR A 281 16.24 17.22 4.05
C THR A 281 16.76 15.83 4.38
N ARG A 282 18.05 15.70 4.74
CA ARG A 282 18.64 14.40 5.15
C ARG A 282 17.93 13.75 6.34
N PHE A 283 17.38 14.53 7.27
CA PHE A 283 16.64 13.96 8.40
C PHE A 283 15.34 13.29 7.96
N ILE A 284 14.71 13.77 6.88
CA ILE A 284 13.54 13.11 6.27
C ILE A 284 13.95 11.77 5.66
N ALA A 285 15.17 11.68 5.09
CA ALA A 285 15.70 10.43 4.58
C ALA A 285 16.00 9.43 5.70
N TYR A 286 16.63 9.88 6.80
CA TYR A 286 16.91 9.04 7.96
C TYR A 286 15.63 8.49 8.60
N TYR A 287 14.63 9.35 8.76
CA TYR A 287 13.29 8.96 9.22
C TYR A 287 12.67 7.92 8.31
N GLY A 288 12.62 8.19 7.00
CA GLY A 288 12.05 7.30 5.98
C GLY A 288 12.75 5.94 5.90
N ALA A 289 14.09 5.92 6.05
CA ALA A 289 14.88 4.69 6.09
C ALA A 289 14.52 3.82 7.30
N ALA A 290 14.50 4.41 8.50
CA ALA A 290 14.11 3.70 9.72
C ALA A 290 12.66 3.21 9.65
N PHE A 291 11.73 4.06 9.22
CA PHE A 291 10.30 3.72 9.11
C PHE A 291 10.04 2.60 8.10
N SER A 292 10.75 2.58 6.96
CA SER A 292 10.58 1.53 5.94
C SER A 292 11.03 0.15 6.44
N LEU A 293 12.11 0.07 7.23
CA LEU A 293 12.59 -1.17 7.85
C LEU A 293 11.59 -1.71 8.87
N VAL A 294 11.12 -0.83 9.76
CA VAL A 294 10.09 -1.17 10.76
C VAL A 294 8.79 -1.61 10.08
N GLY A 295 8.35 -0.89 9.06
CA GLY A 295 7.18 -1.25 8.27
C GLY A 295 7.30 -2.62 7.58
N GLY A 296 8.50 -3.00 7.14
CA GLY A 296 8.81 -4.34 6.63
C GLY A 296 8.62 -5.42 7.70
N ALA A 297 9.22 -5.22 8.88
CA ALA A 297 9.11 -6.13 10.01
C ALA A 297 7.66 -6.30 10.50
N ILE A 298 6.94 -5.19 10.66
CA ILE A 298 5.51 -5.18 11.04
C ILE A 298 4.67 -5.98 10.04
N THR A 299 4.92 -5.83 8.73
CA THR A 299 4.16 -6.52 7.70
C THR A 299 4.32 -8.04 7.79
N ILE A 300 5.53 -8.53 8.08
CA ILE A 300 5.78 -9.96 8.28
C ILE A 300 4.97 -10.47 9.48
N LEU A 301 5.02 -9.76 10.60
CA LEU A 301 4.30 -10.13 11.82
C LEU A 301 2.77 -10.04 11.65
N ALA A 302 2.27 -9.01 10.99
CA ALA A 302 0.86 -8.83 10.69
C ALA A 302 0.31 -9.94 9.76
N SER A 303 1.13 -10.49 8.86
CA SER A 303 0.72 -11.61 8.01
C SER A 303 0.39 -12.88 8.81
N MET A 304 1.08 -13.10 9.92
CA MET A 304 0.78 -14.21 10.85
C MET A 304 -0.61 -14.02 11.49
N THR A 305 -0.92 -12.80 11.90
CA THR A 305 -2.20 -12.47 12.56
C THR A 305 -3.38 -12.57 11.60
N THR A 306 -3.24 -12.07 10.38
CA THR A 306 -4.31 -12.14 9.38
C THR A 306 -4.65 -13.58 8.98
N SER A 307 -3.67 -14.48 9.01
CA SER A 307 -3.89 -15.92 8.75
C SER A 307 -4.75 -16.60 9.82
N LEU A 308 -4.82 -16.05 11.03
CA LEU A 308 -5.61 -16.58 12.15
C LEU A 308 -7.08 -16.14 12.14
N MET A 309 -7.43 -15.05 11.42
CA MET A 309 -8.80 -14.54 11.38
C MET A 309 -9.85 -15.59 10.98
N PRO A 310 -9.66 -16.43 9.94
CA PRO A 310 -10.62 -17.47 9.60
C PRO A 310 -10.77 -18.53 10.71
N VAL A 311 -9.70 -18.80 11.45
CA VAL A 311 -9.71 -19.77 12.57
C VAL A 311 -10.55 -19.21 13.72
N PHE A 312 -10.37 -17.93 14.07
CA PHE A 312 -11.17 -17.27 15.09
C PHE A 312 -12.65 -17.19 14.72
N ALA A 313 -12.98 -16.95 13.44
CA ALA A 313 -14.37 -16.91 12.98
C ALA A 313 -15.11 -18.26 13.03
N ARG A 314 -14.37 -19.39 12.99
CA ARG A 314 -14.96 -20.74 12.96
C ARG A 314 -15.06 -21.42 14.34
N LYS A 315 -14.40 -20.89 15.35
CA LYS A 315 -14.35 -21.48 16.69
C LYS A 315 -15.11 -20.64 17.69
N SER A 316 -15.61 -21.30 18.75
CA SER A 316 -16.35 -20.64 19.84
C SER A 316 -16.01 -21.30 21.19
N GLY A 317 -16.38 -20.66 22.30
CA GLY A 317 -16.21 -21.18 23.66
C GLY A 317 -14.74 -21.45 24.02
N LYS A 318 -14.51 -22.48 24.85
CA LYS A 318 -13.17 -22.85 25.38
C LYS A 318 -12.13 -23.11 24.29
N ALA A 319 -12.54 -23.65 23.14
CA ALA A 319 -11.62 -23.90 22.02
C ALA A 319 -11.10 -22.62 21.40
N LEU A 320 -11.97 -21.61 21.21
CA LEU A 320 -11.58 -20.28 20.75
C LEU A 320 -10.63 -19.61 21.74
N GLU A 321 -10.96 -19.64 23.03
CA GLU A 321 -10.14 -19.03 24.08
C GLU A 321 -8.73 -19.64 24.15
N SER A 322 -8.62 -20.95 24.08
CA SER A 322 -7.32 -21.63 24.06
C SER A 322 -6.45 -21.24 22.85
N ILE A 323 -7.07 -21.19 21.65
CA ILE A 323 -6.37 -20.77 20.43
C ILE A 323 -5.98 -19.30 20.52
N PHE A 324 -6.89 -18.43 21.01
CA PHE A 324 -6.64 -17.02 21.19
C PHE A 324 -5.44 -16.76 22.12
N ARG A 325 -5.42 -17.38 23.32
CA ARG A 325 -4.32 -17.21 24.27
C ARG A 325 -2.98 -17.64 23.65
N LYS A 326 -2.92 -18.84 23.06
CA LYS A 326 -1.69 -19.35 22.42
C LYS A 326 -1.21 -18.45 21.28
N ALA A 327 -2.11 -17.98 20.44
CA ALA A 327 -1.78 -17.11 19.32
C ALA A 327 -1.34 -15.73 19.79
N ARG A 328 -2.00 -15.16 20.80
CA ARG A 328 -1.60 -13.90 21.45
C ARG A 328 -0.20 -13.99 22.01
N ASP A 329 0.05 -15.03 22.85
CA ASP A 329 1.33 -15.20 23.53
C ASP A 329 2.46 -15.43 22.52
N LEU A 330 2.21 -16.22 21.45
CA LEU A 330 3.16 -16.40 20.36
C LEU A 330 3.44 -15.08 19.63
N THR A 331 2.40 -14.30 19.30
CA THR A 331 2.56 -13.00 18.65
C THR A 331 3.36 -12.05 19.54
N LEU A 332 3.05 -11.99 20.83
CA LEU A 332 3.79 -11.19 21.81
C LEU A 332 5.26 -11.57 21.86
N ILE A 333 5.57 -12.84 22.05
CA ILE A 333 6.96 -13.32 22.14
C ILE A 333 7.73 -13.00 20.86
N ILE A 334 7.17 -13.28 19.68
CA ILE A 334 7.86 -13.02 18.41
C ILE A 334 8.04 -11.53 18.20
N SER A 335 7.04 -10.69 18.52
CA SER A 335 7.13 -9.23 18.37
C SER A 335 8.17 -8.63 19.32
N ILE A 336 8.22 -9.08 20.58
CA ILE A 336 9.22 -8.63 21.57
C ILE A 336 10.63 -9.03 21.10
N LEU A 337 10.82 -10.29 20.71
CA LEU A 337 12.11 -10.75 20.19
C LEU A 337 12.55 -9.97 18.94
N ALA A 338 11.65 -9.72 18.01
CA ALA A 338 11.94 -8.93 16.82
C ALA A 338 12.26 -7.47 17.15
N GLY A 339 11.54 -6.84 18.09
CA GLY A 339 11.81 -5.49 18.56
C GLY A 339 13.15 -5.37 19.24
N ILE A 340 13.47 -6.27 20.18
CA ILE A 340 14.77 -6.32 20.87
C ILE A 340 15.90 -6.57 19.87
N PHE A 341 15.73 -7.54 18.97
CA PHE A 341 16.70 -7.82 17.91
C PHE A 341 16.97 -6.59 17.03
N THR A 342 15.92 -5.89 16.63
CA THR A 342 16.05 -4.65 15.83
C THR A 342 16.76 -3.57 16.64
N TRP A 343 16.45 -3.40 17.92
CA TRP A 343 17.09 -2.41 18.78
C TRP A 343 18.60 -2.68 18.99
N LEU A 344 18.96 -3.94 19.29
CA LEU A 344 20.35 -4.36 19.50
C LEU A 344 21.18 -4.25 18.22
N LEU A 345 20.62 -4.68 17.09
CA LEU A 345 21.32 -4.74 15.81
C LEU A 345 21.07 -3.53 14.92
N ALA A 346 20.44 -2.46 15.42
CA ALA A 346 20.07 -1.27 14.64
C ALA A 346 21.27 -0.70 13.84
N TYR A 347 22.45 -0.64 14.42
CA TYR A 347 23.67 -0.19 13.76
C TYR A 347 24.02 -1.06 12.55
N TYR A 348 24.05 -2.37 12.72
CA TYR A 348 24.38 -3.30 11.65
C TYR A 348 23.28 -3.34 10.57
N ILE A 349 22.01 -3.27 10.97
CA ILE A 349 20.89 -3.24 10.04
C ILE A 349 20.99 -2.02 9.13
N ILE A 350 21.17 -0.81 9.68
CA ILE A 350 21.31 0.42 8.88
C ILE A 350 22.55 0.35 7.99
N ARG A 351 23.70 -0.03 8.57
CA ARG A 351 24.98 -0.10 7.83
C ARG A 351 24.91 -1.07 6.64
N ILE A 352 24.30 -2.23 6.84
CA ILE A 352 24.19 -3.26 5.79
C ILE A 352 23.14 -2.87 4.75
N THR A 353 22.02 -2.28 5.16
CA THR A 353 20.93 -1.94 4.23
C THR A 353 21.19 -0.63 3.48
N TYR A 354 21.40 0.47 4.20
CA TYR A 354 21.48 1.82 3.64
C TYR A 354 22.93 2.36 3.49
N GLY A 355 23.87 1.82 4.24
CA GLY A 355 25.26 2.27 4.17
C GLY A 355 25.65 3.24 5.31
N ILE A 356 26.90 3.75 5.23
CA ILE A 356 27.52 4.57 6.27
C ILE A 356 26.84 5.94 6.39
N ASP A 357 26.41 6.53 5.28
CA ASP A 357 25.79 7.86 5.24
C ASP A 357 24.44 7.91 5.98
N TYR A 358 23.83 6.75 6.23
CA TYR A 358 22.56 6.61 6.95
C TYR A 358 22.72 6.23 8.43
N LEU A 359 23.95 6.18 8.97
CA LEU A 359 24.16 5.87 10.40
C LEU A 359 23.41 6.80 11.36
N PRO A 360 23.19 8.10 11.05
CA PRO A 360 22.33 8.95 11.89
C PRO A 360 20.88 8.46 12.03
N ALA A 361 20.41 7.53 11.19
CA ALA A 361 19.11 6.88 11.34
C ALA A 361 19.06 5.81 12.45
N VAL A 362 20.22 5.39 13.01
CA VAL A 362 20.28 4.34 14.04
C VAL A 362 19.47 4.69 15.29
N PRO A 363 19.57 5.87 15.91
CA PRO A 363 18.73 6.22 17.06
C PRO A 363 17.24 6.25 16.71
N ILE A 364 16.88 6.68 15.50
CA ILE A 364 15.48 6.67 15.03
C ILE A 364 14.97 5.22 14.91
N LEU A 365 15.76 4.32 14.31
CA LEU A 365 15.41 2.91 14.21
C LEU A 365 15.26 2.24 15.58
N LYS A 366 16.15 2.58 16.54
CA LYS A 366 16.03 2.12 17.94
C LYS A 366 14.71 2.58 18.57
N GLY A 367 14.36 3.85 18.42
CA GLY A 367 13.06 4.37 18.90
C GLY A 367 11.87 3.66 18.26
N PHE A 368 11.91 3.44 16.95
CA PHE A 368 10.84 2.79 16.21
C PHE A 368 10.76 1.28 16.44
N SER A 369 11.77 0.63 17.03
CA SER A 369 11.70 -0.80 17.35
C SER A 369 10.55 -1.15 18.27
N ILE A 370 10.06 -0.21 19.09
CA ILE A 370 8.86 -0.39 19.93
C ILE A 370 7.59 -0.60 19.09
N LEU A 371 7.50 0.02 17.92
CA LEU A 371 6.36 -0.15 17.00
C LEU A 371 6.28 -1.58 16.46
N ILE A 372 7.42 -2.28 16.34
CA ILE A 372 7.46 -3.69 15.96
C ILE A 372 6.79 -4.57 17.01
N ILE A 373 6.77 -4.12 18.26
CA ILE A 373 6.07 -4.82 19.35
C ILE A 373 4.59 -4.43 19.38
N LEU A 374 4.29 -3.13 19.37
CA LEU A 374 2.93 -2.63 19.61
C LEU A 374 1.97 -2.87 18.44
N ILE A 375 2.39 -2.59 17.19
CA ILE A 375 1.48 -2.64 16.04
C ILE A 375 0.99 -4.05 15.71
N PRO A 376 1.83 -5.12 15.73
CA PRO A 376 1.32 -6.48 15.49
C PRO A 376 0.36 -6.96 16.58
N ILE A 377 0.58 -6.55 17.83
CA ILE A 377 -0.31 -6.87 18.95
C ILE A 377 -1.66 -6.18 18.75
N LEU A 378 -1.64 -4.87 18.44
CA LEU A 378 -2.85 -4.12 18.11
C LEU A 378 -3.60 -4.79 16.94
N GLY A 379 -2.89 -5.10 15.86
CA GLY A 379 -3.44 -5.80 14.70
C GLY A 379 -4.04 -7.17 15.04
N PHE A 380 -3.45 -7.89 16.01
CA PHE A 380 -3.98 -9.16 16.50
C PHE A 380 -5.34 -8.97 17.17
N TYR A 381 -5.49 -8.00 18.08
CA TYR A 381 -6.77 -7.70 18.73
C TYR A 381 -7.81 -7.17 17.73
N VAL A 382 -7.42 -6.31 16.82
CA VAL A 382 -8.29 -5.84 15.72
C VAL A 382 -8.82 -7.02 14.91
N GLY A 383 -7.95 -7.95 14.53
CA GLY A 383 -8.33 -9.16 13.80
C GLY A 383 -9.28 -10.06 14.59
N TYR A 384 -9.04 -10.25 15.87
CA TYR A 384 -9.90 -11.04 16.76
C TYR A 384 -11.29 -10.40 16.90
N PHE A 385 -11.38 -9.13 17.32
CA PHE A 385 -12.68 -8.46 17.51
C PHE A 385 -13.47 -8.36 16.21
N THR A 386 -12.80 -8.13 15.07
CA THR A 386 -13.44 -8.14 13.75
C THR A 386 -14.02 -9.53 13.43
N SER A 387 -13.28 -10.61 13.69
CA SER A 387 -13.74 -11.98 13.43
C SER A 387 -14.93 -12.38 14.29
N GLN A 388 -15.02 -11.85 15.52
CA GLN A 388 -16.10 -12.09 16.47
C GLN A 388 -17.28 -11.10 16.32
N LYS A 389 -17.24 -10.19 15.34
CA LYS A 389 -18.25 -9.12 15.11
C LYS A 389 -18.44 -8.19 16.31
N LYS A 390 -17.45 -8.05 17.16
CA LYS A 390 -17.44 -7.18 18.34
C LYS A 390 -17.03 -5.75 17.96
N THR A 391 -17.94 -5.03 17.30
CA THR A 391 -17.65 -3.71 16.71
C THR A 391 -17.48 -2.60 17.74
N LYS A 392 -18.15 -2.69 18.89
CA LYS A 392 -18.03 -1.70 19.98
C LYS A 392 -16.65 -1.75 20.64
N GLU A 393 -16.20 -2.95 20.99
CA GLU A 393 -14.88 -3.20 21.57
C GLU A 393 -13.76 -2.80 20.59
N LEU A 394 -13.98 -3.06 19.30
CA LEU A 394 -13.07 -2.63 18.23
C LEU A 394 -12.97 -1.10 18.16
N ALA A 395 -14.09 -0.38 18.25
CA ALA A 395 -14.09 1.08 18.22
C ALA A 395 -13.33 1.67 19.43
N TRP A 396 -13.54 1.16 20.64
CA TRP A 396 -12.81 1.59 21.84
C TRP A 396 -11.31 1.32 21.73
N LEU A 397 -10.92 0.19 21.17
CA LEU A 397 -9.51 -0.17 20.97
C LEU A 397 -8.81 0.78 19.98
N ILE A 398 -9.50 1.17 18.89
CA ILE A 398 -8.92 2.09 17.88
C ILE A 398 -8.88 3.54 18.39
N ILE A 399 -9.87 3.98 19.21
CA ILE A 399 -9.89 5.33 19.77
C ILE A 399 -8.84 5.49 20.87
N GLY A 400 -8.57 4.44 21.64
CA GLY A 400 -7.62 4.44 22.75
C GLY A 400 -6.16 4.12 22.36
N SER A 401 -5.90 3.79 21.10
CA SER A 401 -4.56 3.51 20.57
C SER A 401 -3.99 4.70 19.81
#